data_c1af4d6be155837b0202f1b42294ff60
#
_entry.id   c1af4d6be155837b0202f1b42294ff60
#
_cell.length_a   1.000
_cell.length_b   1.000
_cell.length_c   1.000
_cell.angle_alpha   90.00
_cell.angle_beta   90.00
_cell.angle_gamma   90.00
#
_symmetry.space_group_name_H-M   'P 1'
#
loop_
_entity.id
_entity.type
_entity.pdbx_description
1 polymer ?
#
loop_
_entity_poly.entity_id
_entity_poly.type
_entity_poly.pdbx_seq_one_letter_code
_entity_poly.pdbx_strand_id
1 'polypeptide(L)'
;MAGPDAGRLDARAIEYFDAESLKFLRERYPLVPLGAAGAVFFEQETTTSTEDGLMAEWLGLVEKYGALADDSWFGTNEHDRAEMRAFRHALPVMVNEWLARRGQRKVSTDMAVPDEAFPEMLKFYKDTLRAGRLQYVIFGHVGDNHVHVNILPRDDMEAFAARETYGRFIERAVDLGGTVSAEHGVGKLKREYLRSLYGDRHLREMAALKRAFDPACVLGRGNVFGEEFLNAAG
;
A
#
# COMPACT_ATOMS: atom_id res chain seq x y z
N MET A 1 -11.71 -8.80 -13.04
CA MET A 1 -12.61 -9.89 -13.54
C MET A 1 -12.03 -11.20 -13.07
N ALA A 2 -12.76 -11.93 -12.25
CA ALA A 2 -12.33 -13.24 -11.78
C ALA A 2 -12.20 -14.20 -12.96
N GLY A 3 -11.08 -14.94 -13.05
CA GLY A 3 -10.90 -15.99 -14.07
C GLY A 3 -11.87 -17.16 -13.87
N PRO A 4 -11.96 -18.10 -14.82
CA PRO A 4 -12.93 -19.21 -14.79
C PRO A 4 -12.77 -20.19 -13.61
N ASP A 5 -11.69 -20.10 -12.82
CA ASP A 5 -11.46 -20.85 -11.59
C ASP A 5 -11.82 -20.07 -10.30
N ALA A 6 -12.42 -18.88 -10.42
CA ALA A 6 -12.79 -18.02 -9.29
C ALA A 6 -14.01 -18.52 -8.48
N GLY A 7 -14.24 -19.83 -8.43
CA GLY A 7 -15.53 -20.36 -7.94
C GLY A 7 -15.66 -20.45 -6.43
N ARG A 8 -14.60 -20.47 -5.64
CA ARG A 8 -14.72 -20.76 -4.20
C ARG A 8 -13.87 -19.89 -3.29
N LEU A 9 -12.66 -19.48 -3.72
CA LEU A 9 -11.82 -18.58 -2.94
C LEU A 9 -12.22 -17.13 -3.19
N ASP A 10 -12.79 -16.49 -2.18
CA ASP A 10 -13.22 -15.09 -2.18
C ASP A 10 -12.64 -14.42 -0.93
N ALA A 11 -11.38 -14.07 -1.00
CA ALA A 11 -10.67 -13.46 0.12
C ALA A 11 -11.20 -12.05 0.37
N ARG A 12 -11.65 -11.79 1.58
CA ARG A 12 -12.09 -10.48 2.06
C ARG A 12 -10.96 -9.46 2.10
N ALA A 13 -9.75 -9.91 2.37
CA ALA A 13 -8.54 -9.09 2.39
C ALA A 13 -7.34 -9.93 2.00
N ILE A 14 -6.42 -9.35 1.20
CA ILE A 14 -5.13 -9.95 0.88
C ILE A 14 -4.06 -8.89 1.10
N GLU A 15 -3.19 -9.13 2.07
CA GLU A 15 -2.11 -8.23 2.46
C GLU A 15 -0.75 -8.84 2.13
N TYR A 16 0.20 -8.00 1.78
CA TYR A 16 1.57 -8.38 1.51
C TYR A 16 2.53 -7.76 2.51
N PHE A 17 3.58 -8.49 2.86
CA PHE A 17 4.73 -8.02 3.64
C PHE A 17 5.99 -8.45 2.92
N ASP A 18 6.87 -7.52 2.59
CA ASP A 18 8.15 -7.86 1.98
C ASP A 18 9.18 -8.36 3.02
N ALA A 19 10.35 -8.80 2.56
CA ALA A 19 11.41 -9.31 3.42
C ALA A 19 11.88 -8.29 4.47
N GLU A 20 11.94 -6.99 4.12
CA GLU A 20 12.32 -5.94 5.06
C GLU A 20 11.24 -5.70 6.13
N SER A 21 9.97 -5.79 5.74
CA SER A 21 8.83 -5.78 6.67
C SER A 21 8.90 -6.93 7.67
N LEU A 22 9.19 -8.14 7.19
CA LEU A 22 9.35 -9.32 8.04
C LEU A 22 10.55 -9.19 8.98
N LYS A 23 11.62 -8.54 8.55
CA LYS A 23 12.79 -8.27 9.40
C LYS A 23 12.42 -7.37 10.58
N PHE A 24 11.61 -6.32 10.38
CA PHE A 24 11.07 -5.51 11.47
C PHE A 24 10.20 -6.33 12.41
N LEU A 25 9.27 -7.11 11.84
CA LEU A 25 8.32 -7.90 12.63
C LEU A 25 9.00 -8.97 13.50
N ARG A 26 10.13 -9.54 13.06
CA ARG A 26 10.89 -10.53 13.86
C ARG A 26 11.36 -10.01 15.21
N GLU A 27 11.58 -8.72 15.38
CA GLU A 27 11.94 -8.15 16.68
C GLU A 27 10.86 -8.41 17.75
N ARG A 28 9.59 -8.49 17.32
CA ARG A 28 8.42 -8.72 18.19
C ARG A 28 7.83 -10.12 18.04
N TYR A 29 8.01 -10.71 16.87
CA TYR A 29 7.46 -12.03 16.49
C TYR A 29 8.57 -12.97 16.03
N PRO A 30 9.32 -13.60 16.97
CA PRO A 30 10.48 -14.44 16.63
C PRO A 30 10.16 -15.66 15.78
N LEU A 31 8.90 -16.08 15.73
CA LEU A 31 8.43 -17.21 14.91
C LEU A 31 8.42 -16.90 13.40
N VAL A 32 8.56 -15.64 12.98
CA VAL A 32 8.65 -15.30 11.55
C VAL A 32 9.95 -15.90 10.96
N PRO A 33 9.89 -16.77 9.94
CA PRO A 33 11.04 -17.48 9.41
C PRO A 33 12.13 -16.55 8.88
N LEU A 34 13.40 -16.87 9.19
CA LEU A 34 14.55 -16.05 8.77
C LEU A 34 14.74 -16.00 7.26
N GLY A 35 14.40 -17.06 6.55
CA GLY A 35 14.56 -17.20 5.09
C GLY A 35 13.40 -16.71 4.26
N ALA A 36 12.29 -16.27 4.88
CA ALA A 36 11.10 -15.82 4.16
C ALA A 36 11.39 -14.55 3.35
N ALA A 37 11.15 -14.61 2.05
CA ALA A 37 11.29 -13.49 1.11
C ALA A 37 10.12 -12.49 1.17
N GLY A 38 9.03 -12.88 1.81
CA GLY A 38 7.81 -12.11 2.04
C GLY A 38 6.76 -12.99 2.68
N ALA A 39 5.64 -12.38 3.06
CA ALA A 39 4.46 -13.09 3.53
C ALA A 39 3.20 -12.52 2.88
N VAL A 40 2.20 -13.36 2.71
CA VAL A 40 0.84 -12.96 2.34
C VAL A 40 -0.07 -13.30 3.50
N PHE A 41 -0.80 -12.32 3.97
CA PHE A 41 -1.88 -12.49 4.92
C PHE A 41 -3.20 -12.38 4.17
N PHE A 42 -4.13 -13.28 4.39
CA PHE A 42 -5.46 -13.21 3.81
C PHE A 42 -6.54 -13.59 4.81
N GLU A 43 -7.73 -13.05 4.60
CA GLU A 43 -8.93 -13.40 5.37
C GLU A 43 -9.98 -13.98 4.41
N GLN A 44 -10.58 -15.10 4.80
CA GLN A 44 -11.66 -15.75 4.07
C GLN A 44 -12.87 -15.93 4.98
N GLU A 45 -14.04 -15.49 4.53
CA GLU A 45 -15.28 -15.81 5.24
C GLU A 45 -15.64 -17.29 5.03
N THR A 46 -15.98 -17.97 6.12
CA THR A 46 -16.35 -19.39 6.10
C THR A 46 -17.65 -19.62 6.88
N THR A 47 -18.26 -20.76 6.61
CA THR A 47 -19.33 -21.33 7.42
C THR A 47 -18.88 -22.72 7.87
N THR A 48 -19.55 -23.32 8.87
CA THR A 48 -19.25 -24.68 9.30
C THR A 48 -19.26 -25.71 8.18
N SER A 49 -20.04 -25.47 7.10
CA SER A 49 -20.13 -26.39 5.96
C SER A 49 -19.10 -26.13 4.87
N THR A 50 -18.43 -24.97 4.86
CA THR A 50 -17.48 -24.58 3.80
C THR A 50 -16.03 -24.52 4.28
N GLU A 51 -15.79 -24.47 5.60
CA GLU A 51 -14.47 -24.24 6.19
C GLU A 51 -13.41 -25.25 5.74
N ASP A 52 -13.69 -26.55 5.89
CA ASP A 52 -12.72 -27.59 5.49
C ASP A 52 -12.38 -27.55 4.01
N GLY A 53 -13.38 -27.32 3.14
CA GLY A 53 -13.19 -27.24 1.70
C GLY A 53 -12.36 -26.03 1.30
N LEU A 54 -12.66 -24.87 1.85
CA LEU A 54 -11.91 -23.63 1.58
C LEU A 54 -10.47 -23.70 2.13
N MET A 55 -10.31 -24.29 3.32
CA MET A 55 -8.96 -24.53 3.88
C MET A 55 -8.12 -25.41 2.97
N ALA A 56 -8.69 -26.50 2.45
CA ALA A 56 -7.99 -27.38 1.52
C ALA A 56 -7.60 -26.65 0.21
N GLU A 57 -8.45 -25.78 -0.31
CA GLU A 57 -8.15 -24.99 -1.51
C GLU A 57 -7.01 -24.00 -1.27
N TRP A 58 -7.01 -23.27 -0.13
CA TRP A 58 -5.92 -22.38 0.24
C TRP A 58 -4.59 -23.13 0.43
N LEU A 59 -4.61 -24.27 1.12
CA LEU A 59 -3.43 -25.13 1.26
C LEU A 59 -2.90 -25.59 -0.10
N GLY A 60 -3.78 -25.99 -1.01
CA GLY A 60 -3.41 -26.35 -2.38
C GLY A 60 -2.69 -25.21 -3.12
N LEU A 61 -3.08 -23.94 -2.91
CA LEU A 61 -2.37 -22.78 -3.46
C LEU A 61 -1.00 -22.60 -2.81
N VAL A 62 -0.91 -22.69 -1.48
CA VAL A 62 0.33 -22.61 -0.71
C VAL A 62 1.35 -23.62 -1.25
N GLU A 63 0.94 -24.88 -1.43
CA GLU A 63 1.78 -25.96 -1.98
C GLU A 63 2.15 -25.71 -3.46
N LYS A 64 1.16 -25.36 -4.30
CA LYS A 64 1.34 -25.11 -5.74
C LYS A 64 2.40 -24.05 -6.02
N TYR A 65 2.45 -23.01 -5.19
CA TYR A 65 3.39 -21.89 -5.36
C TYR A 65 4.65 -22.04 -4.50
N GLY A 66 4.85 -23.18 -3.83
CA GLY A 66 6.06 -23.46 -3.06
C GLY A 66 6.25 -22.55 -1.86
N ALA A 67 5.16 -22.13 -1.24
CA ALA A 67 5.24 -21.36 -0.01
C ALA A 67 5.71 -22.24 1.17
N LEU A 68 6.16 -21.61 2.25
CA LEU A 68 6.65 -22.31 3.46
C LEU A 68 5.44 -22.82 4.28
N ALA A 69 4.84 -23.94 3.83
CA ALA A 69 3.59 -24.44 4.41
C ALA A 69 3.73 -24.76 5.90
N ASP A 70 4.84 -25.39 6.31
CA ASP A 70 5.11 -25.77 7.70
C ASP A 70 5.32 -24.56 8.62
N ASP A 71 5.70 -23.40 8.06
CA ASP A 71 5.89 -22.14 8.78
C ASP A 71 4.67 -21.20 8.63
N SER A 72 3.61 -21.64 7.94
CA SER A 72 2.39 -20.85 7.74
C SER A 72 1.47 -20.92 8.96
N TRP A 73 0.82 -19.80 9.28
CA TRP A 73 -0.08 -19.69 10.42
C TRP A 73 -1.53 -19.69 9.95
N PHE A 74 -2.37 -20.40 10.68
CA PHE A 74 -3.79 -20.49 10.41
C PHE A 74 -4.59 -20.13 11.67
N GLY A 75 -5.59 -19.27 11.52
CA GLY A 75 -6.46 -18.83 12.60
C GLY A 75 -7.91 -19.22 12.31
N THR A 76 -8.41 -20.25 12.95
CA THR A 76 -9.81 -20.73 12.82
C THR A 76 -10.68 -20.38 14.00
N ASN A 77 -10.10 -19.96 15.12
CA ASN A 77 -10.81 -19.51 16.32
C ASN A 77 -10.55 -18.03 16.60
N GLU A 78 -11.30 -17.45 17.54
CA GLU A 78 -11.22 -16.01 17.84
C GLU A 78 -9.87 -15.59 18.43
N HIS A 79 -9.24 -16.44 19.21
CA HIS A 79 -7.93 -16.15 19.80
C HIS A 79 -6.86 -16.02 18.71
N ASP A 80 -6.75 -17.03 17.84
CA ASP A 80 -5.77 -17.03 16.74
C ASP A 80 -6.00 -15.86 15.78
N ARG A 81 -7.27 -15.59 15.44
CA ARG A 81 -7.63 -14.43 14.61
C ARG A 81 -7.23 -13.12 15.25
N ALA A 82 -7.37 -12.97 16.56
CA ALA A 82 -6.94 -11.78 17.29
C ALA A 82 -5.40 -11.61 17.24
N GLU A 83 -4.64 -12.70 17.40
CA GLU A 83 -3.19 -12.69 17.29
C GLU A 83 -2.73 -12.33 15.86
N MET A 84 -3.35 -12.92 14.84
CA MET A 84 -3.04 -12.59 13.43
C MET A 84 -3.37 -11.13 13.10
N ARG A 85 -4.50 -10.60 13.59
CA ARG A 85 -4.82 -9.16 13.47
C ARG A 85 -3.78 -8.28 14.18
N ALA A 86 -3.35 -8.67 15.37
CA ALA A 86 -2.31 -7.96 16.11
C ALA A 86 -0.98 -7.95 15.35
N PHE A 87 -0.60 -9.06 14.73
CA PHE A 87 0.56 -9.17 13.85
C PHE A 87 0.46 -8.20 12.66
N ARG A 88 -0.67 -8.23 11.93
CA ARG A 88 -0.91 -7.35 10.78
C ARG A 88 -0.74 -5.87 11.15
N HIS A 89 -1.25 -5.47 12.32
CA HIS A 89 -1.20 -4.07 12.77
C HIS A 89 0.11 -3.67 13.48
N ALA A 90 0.99 -4.62 13.78
CA ALA A 90 2.22 -4.32 14.52
C ALA A 90 3.23 -3.52 13.70
N LEU A 91 3.37 -3.80 12.40
CA LEU A 91 4.40 -3.18 11.56
C LEU A 91 4.30 -1.65 11.50
N PRO A 92 3.14 -1.03 11.21
CA PRO A 92 3.01 0.43 11.24
C PRO A 92 3.41 1.06 12.57
N VAL A 93 3.08 0.42 13.69
CA VAL A 93 3.43 0.89 15.03
C VAL A 93 4.93 0.85 15.23
N MET A 94 5.57 -0.29 14.95
CA MET A 94 7.02 -0.49 15.10
C MET A 94 7.81 0.48 14.21
N VAL A 95 7.37 0.68 12.97
CA VAL A 95 7.98 1.65 12.04
C VAL A 95 7.88 3.08 12.58
N ASN A 96 6.72 3.49 13.07
CA ASN A 96 6.54 4.82 13.64
C ASN A 96 7.39 5.03 14.91
N GLU A 97 7.48 4.03 15.78
CA GLU A 97 8.37 4.06 16.96
C GLU A 97 9.86 4.17 16.58
N TRP A 98 10.27 3.41 15.55
CA TRP A 98 11.65 3.44 15.04
C TRP A 98 12.03 4.83 14.52
N LEU A 99 11.13 5.48 13.77
CA LEU A 99 11.31 6.83 13.24
C LEU A 99 11.29 7.90 14.35
N ALA A 100 10.35 7.78 15.29
CA ALA A 100 10.21 8.73 16.40
C ALA A 100 11.49 8.81 17.25
N ARG A 101 12.16 7.67 17.51
CA ARG A 101 13.47 7.63 18.22
C ARG A 101 14.58 8.39 17.48
N ARG A 102 14.42 8.67 16.19
CA ARG A 102 15.38 9.37 15.32
C ARG A 102 14.94 10.80 14.98
N GLY A 103 13.80 11.25 15.47
CA GLY A 103 13.23 12.54 15.10
C GLY A 103 12.83 12.64 13.62
N GLN A 104 12.69 11.50 12.94
CA GLN A 104 12.39 11.42 11.52
C GLN A 104 10.93 11.04 11.25
N ARG A 105 10.49 11.28 10.01
CA ARG A 105 9.16 10.87 9.51
C ARG A 105 9.34 10.02 8.27
N LYS A 106 8.48 9.01 8.10
CA LYS A 106 8.45 8.20 6.89
C LYS A 106 7.97 9.01 5.68
N VAL A 107 8.47 8.62 4.52
CA VAL A 107 7.85 8.98 3.23
C VAL A 107 7.10 7.75 2.75
N SER A 108 5.77 7.84 2.68
CA SER A 108 4.89 6.70 2.38
C SER A 108 4.19 6.89 1.04
N THR A 109 4.18 5.85 0.23
CA THR A 109 3.44 5.82 -1.04
C THR A 109 1.97 5.48 -0.83
N ASP A 110 1.17 5.81 -1.85
CA ASP A 110 -0.28 5.58 -1.89
C ASP A 110 -0.74 5.45 -3.35
N MET A 111 0.06 4.80 -4.20
CA MET A 111 -0.26 4.58 -5.59
C MET A 111 -0.76 3.15 -5.80
N ALA A 112 -1.73 2.99 -6.70
CA ALA A 112 -2.14 1.72 -7.25
C ALA A 112 -1.90 1.72 -8.77
N VAL A 113 -1.68 0.54 -9.33
CA VAL A 113 -1.48 0.34 -10.77
C VAL A 113 -2.38 -0.80 -11.27
N PRO A 114 -2.65 -0.91 -12.59
CA PRO A 114 -3.36 -2.05 -13.16
C PRO A 114 -2.70 -3.40 -12.83
N ASP A 115 -3.49 -4.47 -12.82
CA ASP A 115 -3.06 -5.82 -12.44
C ASP A 115 -1.80 -6.27 -13.17
N GLU A 116 -1.78 -6.11 -14.48
CA GLU A 116 -0.66 -6.49 -15.35
C GLU A 116 0.60 -5.66 -15.13
N ALA A 117 0.47 -4.44 -14.60
CA ALA A 117 1.59 -3.54 -14.33
C ALA A 117 2.17 -3.72 -12.91
N PHE A 118 1.45 -4.38 -12.00
CA PHE A 118 1.87 -4.49 -10.62
C PHE A 118 3.22 -5.18 -10.40
N PRO A 119 3.55 -6.31 -11.06
CA PRO A 119 4.86 -6.95 -10.92
C PRO A 119 6.02 -6.03 -11.32
N GLU A 120 5.84 -5.25 -12.39
CA GLU A 120 6.82 -4.28 -12.86
C GLU A 120 6.98 -3.13 -11.86
N MET A 121 5.88 -2.60 -11.34
CA MET A 121 5.90 -1.52 -10.35
C MET A 121 6.56 -1.97 -9.04
N LEU A 122 6.24 -3.17 -8.55
CA LEU A 122 6.86 -3.72 -7.34
C LEU A 122 8.39 -3.94 -7.52
N LYS A 123 8.79 -4.41 -8.69
CA LYS A 123 10.21 -4.52 -9.05
C LYS A 123 10.89 -3.15 -9.06
N PHE A 124 10.26 -2.15 -9.70
CA PHE A 124 10.78 -0.78 -9.77
C PHE A 124 10.97 -0.16 -8.38
N TYR A 125 10.01 -0.35 -7.47
CA TYR A 125 10.14 0.06 -6.08
C TYR A 125 11.41 -0.53 -5.44
N LYS A 126 11.53 -1.86 -5.46
CA LYS A 126 12.64 -2.57 -4.82
C LYS A 126 14.01 -2.19 -5.41
N ASP A 127 14.12 -2.12 -6.73
CA ASP A 127 15.38 -1.80 -7.40
C ASP A 127 15.81 -0.35 -7.12
N THR A 128 14.88 0.60 -7.15
CA THR A 128 15.16 2.00 -6.87
C THR A 128 15.61 2.21 -5.42
N LEU A 129 14.92 1.58 -4.46
CA LEU A 129 15.25 1.68 -3.04
C LEU A 129 16.62 1.06 -2.72
N ARG A 130 16.93 -0.09 -3.31
CA ARG A 130 18.23 -0.76 -3.16
C ARG A 130 19.36 0.07 -3.77
N ALA A 131 19.17 0.60 -4.98
CA ALA A 131 20.15 1.47 -5.64
C ALA A 131 20.43 2.74 -4.82
N GLY A 132 19.38 3.33 -4.22
CA GLY A 132 19.49 4.49 -3.34
C GLY A 132 20.01 4.15 -1.93
N ARG A 133 20.19 2.88 -1.58
CA ARG A 133 20.55 2.40 -0.22
C ARG A 133 19.63 2.95 0.86
N LEU A 134 18.39 3.21 0.52
CA LEU A 134 17.37 3.70 1.44
C LEU A 134 16.82 2.56 2.28
N GLN A 135 16.63 2.78 3.57
CA GLN A 135 15.91 1.84 4.41
C GLN A 135 14.41 1.96 4.15
N TYR A 136 13.73 0.82 4.06
CA TYR A 136 12.31 0.79 3.71
C TYR A 136 11.61 -0.46 4.24
N VAL A 137 10.29 -0.44 4.21
CA VAL A 137 9.39 -1.60 4.30
C VAL A 137 8.31 -1.46 3.24
N ILE A 138 7.88 -2.59 2.65
CA ILE A 138 6.76 -2.64 1.69
C ILE A 138 5.71 -3.59 2.23
N PHE A 139 4.51 -3.08 2.44
CA PHE A 139 3.37 -3.88 2.90
C PHE A 139 2.06 -3.23 2.43
N GLY A 140 0.97 -3.97 2.47
CA GLY A 140 -0.37 -3.45 2.18
C GLY A 140 -1.18 -4.32 1.23
N HIS A 141 -2.19 -3.73 0.62
CA HIS A 141 -3.33 -4.33 -0.07
C HIS A 141 -2.94 -4.89 -1.44
N VAL A 142 -2.19 -6.02 -1.45
CA VAL A 142 -1.74 -6.62 -2.72
C VAL A 142 -2.90 -7.10 -3.58
N GLY A 143 -4.04 -7.44 -2.96
CA GLY A 143 -5.26 -7.81 -3.68
C GLY A 143 -5.82 -6.70 -4.58
N ASP A 144 -5.50 -5.44 -4.27
CA ASP A 144 -5.90 -4.24 -5.03
C ASP A 144 -4.71 -3.59 -5.76
N ASN A 145 -3.59 -4.30 -5.92
CA ASN A 145 -2.34 -3.79 -6.50
C ASN A 145 -1.85 -2.49 -5.86
N HIS A 146 -2.19 -2.33 -4.59
CA HIS A 146 -1.90 -1.18 -3.78
C HIS A 146 -1.05 -1.59 -2.57
N VAL A 147 0.25 -1.35 -2.66
CA VAL A 147 1.18 -1.55 -1.54
C VAL A 147 1.80 -0.25 -1.11
N HIS A 148 1.97 -0.09 0.19
CA HIS A 148 2.64 1.06 0.77
C HIS A 148 4.14 0.81 0.84
N VAL A 149 4.91 1.58 0.09
CA VAL A 149 6.34 1.70 0.29
C VAL A 149 6.56 2.76 1.35
N ASN A 150 7.03 2.37 2.51
CA ASN A 150 7.43 3.30 3.55
C ASN A 150 8.95 3.43 3.54
N ILE A 151 9.47 4.55 3.08
CA ILE A 151 10.89 4.87 3.14
C ILE A 151 11.18 5.45 4.52
N LEU A 152 12.21 4.94 5.18
CA LEU A 152 12.56 5.20 6.58
C LEU A 152 13.87 5.97 6.64
N PRO A 153 13.87 7.31 6.49
CA PRO A 153 15.11 8.08 6.50
C PRO A 153 15.75 8.05 7.88
N ARG A 154 17.07 7.98 7.90
CA ARG A 154 17.89 8.00 9.12
C ARG A 154 18.30 9.42 9.51
N ASP A 155 18.30 10.33 8.52
CA ASP A 155 18.69 11.73 8.66
C ASP A 155 17.99 12.61 7.61
N ASP A 156 18.27 13.91 7.62
CA ASP A 156 17.65 14.89 6.72
C ASP A 156 18.11 14.73 5.26
N MET A 157 19.31 14.23 5.01
CA MET A 157 19.78 13.94 3.65
C MET A 157 19.00 12.79 3.04
N GLU A 158 18.80 11.72 3.82
CA GLU A 158 17.96 10.60 3.37
C GLU A 158 16.48 11.01 3.28
N ALA A 159 16.00 11.91 4.13
CA ALA A 159 14.65 12.44 4.02
C ALA A 159 14.44 13.25 2.72
N PHE A 160 15.46 13.96 2.26
CA PHE A 160 15.43 14.61 0.95
C PHE A 160 15.43 13.57 -0.18
N ALA A 161 16.37 12.62 -0.16
CA ALA A 161 16.45 11.56 -1.17
C ALA A 161 15.17 10.70 -1.22
N ALA A 162 14.51 10.47 -0.08
CA ALA A 162 13.23 9.77 0.00
C ALA A 162 12.11 10.52 -0.74
N ARG A 163 12.06 11.85 -0.62
CA ARG A 163 11.07 12.68 -1.35
C ARG A 163 11.30 12.67 -2.86
N GLU A 164 12.55 12.76 -3.30
CA GLU A 164 12.90 12.62 -4.71
C GLU A 164 12.51 11.24 -5.26
N THR A 165 12.79 10.19 -4.47
CA THR A 165 12.41 8.82 -4.81
C THR A 165 10.90 8.66 -4.90
N TYR A 166 10.14 9.29 -4.00
CA TYR A 166 8.68 9.30 -4.03
C TYR A 166 8.15 9.94 -5.33
N GLY A 167 8.73 11.06 -5.78
CA GLY A 167 8.37 11.68 -7.07
C GLY A 167 8.54 10.71 -8.24
N ARG A 168 9.68 10.03 -8.32
CA ARG A 168 9.95 9.00 -9.35
C ARG A 168 8.95 7.83 -9.30
N PHE A 169 8.51 7.45 -8.12
CA PHE A 169 7.50 6.40 -7.96
C PHE A 169 6.14 6.83 -8.51
N ILE A 170 5.74 8.08 -8.26
CA ILE A 170 4.50 8.64 -8.82
C ILE A 170 4.58 8.71 -10.35
N GLU A 171 5.65 9.25 -10.90
CA GLU A 171 5.86 9.32 -12.36
C GLU A 171 5.71 7.92 -12.98
N ARG A 172 6.39 6.92 -12.39
CA ARG A 172 6.30 5.54 -12.88
C ARG A 172 4.90 4.94 -12.76
N ALA A 173 4.18 5.20 -11.66
CA ALA A 173 2.81 4.73 -11.51
C ALA A 173 1.88 5.34 -12.58
N VAL A 174 2.01 6.63 -12.87
CA VAL A 174 1.25 7.31 -13.92
C VAL A 174 1.60 6.75 -15.31
N ASP A 175 2.88 6.52 -15.62
CA ASP A 175 3.33 5.92 -16.88
C ASP A 175 2.75 4.51 -17.09
N LEU A 176 2.53 3.79 -16.02
CA LEU A 176 1.91 2.46 -16.02
C LEU A 176 0.36 2.50 -16.01
N GLY A 177 -0.24 3.68 -16.15
CA GLY A 177 -1.70 3.84 -16.13
C GLY A 177 -2.33 3.78 -14.74
N GLY A 178 -1.52 3.95 -13.70
CA GLY A 178 -1.95 3.93 -12.31
C GLY A 178 -2.44 5.28 -11.79
N THR A 179 -2.60 5.37 -10.46
CA THR A 179 -3.09 6.57 -9.77
C THR A 179 -2.06 7.15 -8.81
N VAL A 180 -2.19 8.43 -8.50
CA VAL A 180 -1.31 9.14 -7.55
C VAL A 180 -1.79 9.00 -6.09
N SER A 181 -3.03 8.56 -5.89
CA SER A 181 -3.61 8.34 -4.58
C SER A 181 -4.72 7.29 -4.68
N ALA A 182 -4.52 6.17 -4.01
CA ALA A 182 -5.48 5.06 -4.01
C ALA A 182 -6.51 5.20 -2.88
N GLU A 183 -6.06 5.49 -1.64
CA GLU A 183 -6.95 5.53 -0.47
C GLU A 183 -6.78 6.77 0.43
N HIS A 184 -5.58 7.35 0.53
CA HIS A 184 -5.31 8.44 1.50
C HIS A 184 -5.80 9.83 1.04
N GLY A 185 -6.23 9.94 -0.22
CA GLY A 185 -6.62 11.22 -0.82
C GLY A 185 -5.41 12.10 -1.20
N VAL A 186 -5.71 13.14 -1.96
CA VAL A 186 -4.70 14.05 -2.54
C VAL A 186 -4.22 15.10 -1.53
N GLY A 187 -5.14 15.67 -0.78
CA GLY A 187 -4.84 16.75 0.16
C GLY A 187 -4.14 17.94 -0.50
N LYS A 188 -3.17 18.51 0.21
CA LYS A 188 -2.32 19.61 -0.28
C LYS A 188 -1.00 19.09 -0.89
N LEU A 189 -0.55 17.91 -0.50
CA LEU A 189 0.78 17.41 -0.83
C LEU A 189 0.86 16.81 -2.23
N LYS A 190 -0.24 16.26 -2.75
CA LYS A 190 -0.26 15.53 -4.03
C LYS A 190 -0.90 16.34 -5.17
N ARG A 191 -1.18 17.63 -5.00
CA ARG A 191 -1.86 18.48 -5.99
C ARG A 191 -1.18 18.49 -7.36
N GLU A 192 0.14 18.68 -7.36
CA GLU A 192 0.92 18.76 -8.60
C GLU A 192 0.93 17.41 -9.33
N TYR A 193 0.94 16.31 -8.58
CA TYR A 193 0.84 14.97 -9.16
C TYR A 193 -0.55 14.70 -9.72
N LEU A 194 -1.61 15.17 -9.05
CA LEU A 194 -2.96 15.11 -9.60
C LEU A 194 -3.09 15.93 -10.88
N ARG A 195 -2.45 17.11 -10.91
CA ARG A 195 -2.36 17.95 -12.11
C ARG A 195 -1.64 17.23 -13.24
N SER A 196 -0.54 16.54 -12.95
CA SER A 196 0.20 15.75 -13.94
C SER A 196 -0.65 14.59 -14.49
N LEU A 197 -1.50 13.97 -13.65
CA LEU A 197 -2.36 12.86 -14.04
C LEU A 197 -3.54 13.31 -14.92
N TYR A 198 -4.22 14.40 -14.58
CA TYR A 198 -5.48 14.79 -15.20
C TYR A 198 -5.40 16.07 -16.07
N GLY A 199 -4.36 16.87 -15.90
CA GLY A 199 -4.19 18.15 -16.58
C GLY A 199 -5.14 19.26 -16.09
N ASP A 200 -4.85 20.50 -16.51
CA ASP A 200 -5.56 21.70 -16.06
C ASP A 200 -7.06 21.72 -16.39
N ARG A 201 -7.45 21.07 -17.50
CA ARG A 201 -8.87 21.02 -17.91
C ARG A 201 -9.72 20.35 -16.83
N HIS A 202 -9.34 19.13 -16.42
CA HIS A 202 -10.11 18.38 -15.44
C HIS A 202 -10.04 19.01 -14.05
N LEU A 203 -8.91 19.65 -13.70
CA LEU A 203 -8.84 20.41 -12.45
C LEU A 203 -9.80 21.60 -12.44
N ARG A 204 -10.01 22.29 -13.58
CA ARG A 204 -11.06 23.32 -13.70
C ARG A 204 -12.46 22.76 -13.53
N GLU A 205 -12.74 21.58 -14.08
CA GLU A 205 -14.03 20.89 -13.90
C GLU A 205 -14.27 20.54 -12.42
N MET A 206 -13.25 19.98 -11.73
CA MET A 206 -13.31 19.73 -10.28
C MET A 206 -13.52 21.01 -9.48
N ALA A 207 -12.86 22.12 -9.84
CA ALA A 207 -13.02 23.41 -9.19
C ALA A 207 -14.41 24.01 -9.44
N ALA A 208 -14.99 23.82 -10.61
CA ALA A 208 -16.37 24.22 -10.90
C ALA A 208 -17.38 23.47 -10.02
N LEU A 209 -17.20 22.15 -9.87
CA LEU A 209 -18.00 21.34 -8.95
C LEU A 209 -17.87 21.82 -7.51
N LYS A 210 -16.65 22.09 -7.04
CA LYS A 210 -16.43 22.65 -5.69
C LYS A 210 -17.20 23.95 -5.51
N ARG A 211 -17.13 24.89 -6.45
CA ARG A 211 -17.85 26.17 -6.36
C ARG A 211 -19.38 26.01 -6.31
N ALA A 212 -19.91 24.98 -6.98
CA ALA A 212 -21.34 24.69 -6.94
C ALA A 212 -21.83 24.29 -5.53
N PHE A 213 -20.99 23.55 -4.77
CA PHE A 213 -21.32 23.11 -3.41
C PHE A 213 -20.82 24.07 -2.30
N ASP A 214 -19.74 24.79 -2.57
CA ASP A 214 -19.09 25.72 -1.66
C ASP A 214 -18.80 27.05 -2.38
N PRO A 215 -19.84 27.91 -2.64
CA PRO A 215 -19.67 29.12 -3.43
C PRO A 215 -18.68 30.13 -2.83
N ALA A 216 -18.54 30.16 -1.49
CA ALA A 216 -17.57 31.00 -0.80
C ALA A 216 -16.15 30.39 -0.76
N CYS A 217 -15.97 29.19 -1.24
CA CYS A 217 -14.68 28.45 -1.27
C CYS A 217 -13.94 28.43 0.08
N VAL A 218 -14.69 28.25 1.18
CA VAL A 218 -14.13 28.24 2.54
C VAL A 218 -13.71 26.85 3.03
N LEU A 219 -14.28 25.78 2.47
CA LEU A 219 -14.00 24.41 2.89
C LEU A 219 -12.73 23.89 2.23
N GLY A 220 -11.84 23.24 2.98
CA GLY A 220 -10.67 22.52 2.48
C GLY A 220 -9.79 23.31 1.52
N ARG A 221 -9.57 24.59 1.76
CA ARG A 221 -8.79 25.49 0.88
C ARG A 221 -7.41 24.94 0.57
N GLY A 222 -7.09 24.88 -0.73
CA GLY A 222 -5.83 24.36 -1.23
C GLY A 222 -5.71 22.84 -1.22
N ASN A 223 -6.75 22.07 -0.86
CA ASN A 223 -6.79 20.63 -1.06
C ASN A 223 -7.18 20.31 -2.50
N VAL A 224 -6.65 19.19 -3.03
CA VAL A 224 -6.92 18.64 -4.36
C VAL A 224 -6.30 19.46 -5.49
N PHE A 225 -6.54 20.77 -5.53
CA PHE A 225 -5.99 21.72 -6.51
C PHE A 225 -5.70 23.08 -5.87
N GLY A 226 -4.91 23.91 -6.54
CA GLY A 226 -4.55 25.25 -6.07
C GLY A 226 -5.68 26.26 -6.20
N GLU A 227 -5.53 27.41 -5.52
CA GLU A 227 -6.53 28.50 -5.53
C GLU A 227 -6.67 29.15 -6.91
N GLU A 228 -5.66 29.03 -7.76
CA GLU A 228 -5.67 29.53 -9.15
C GLU A 228 -6.84 28.94 -9.97
N PHE A 229 -7.20 27.68 -9.71
CA PHE A 229 -8.35 27.03 -10.35
C PHE A 229 -9.71 27.52 -9.82
N LEU A 230 -9.75 28.08 -8.60
CA LEU A 230 -10.95 28.65 -8.03
C LEU A 230 -11.22 30.07 -8.51
N ASN A 231 -10.16 30.82 -8.83
CA ASN A 231 -10.23 32.23 -9.23
C ASN A 231 -10.33 32.42 -10.75
N ALA A 232 -10.09 31.38 -11.55
CA ALA A 232 -10.28 31.46 -12.98
C ALA A 232 -11.78 31.70 -13.28
N ALA A 233 -12.11 32.93 -13.71
CA ALA A 233 -13.40 33.21 -14.32
C ALA A 233 -13.55 32.29 -15.53
N GLY A 234 -14.66 31.54 -15.58
CA GLY A 234 -15.00 30.63 -16.66
C GLY A 234 -15.23 31.36 -17.97
#